data_2487e143a1746dc915e2ac613b616a7d
#
_entry.id   2487e143a1746dc915e2ac613b616a7d
#
_cell.length_a   1.000
_cell.length_b   1.000
_cell.length_c   1.000
_cell.angle_alpha   90.00
_cell.angle_beta   90.00
_cell.angle_gamma   90.00
#
_symmetry.space_group_name_H-M   'P 1'
#
loop_
_entity.id
_entity.type
_entity.pdbx_description
1 polymer ?
#
loop_
_entity_poly.entity_id
_entity_poly.type
_entity_poly.pdbx_seq_one_letter_code
_entity_poly.pdbx_strand_id
1 'polypeptide(L)'
;MKPNIEGALLALAQLSHEVILVGREPEIREELRRLGAQPSDKLQIVHAQQIVEMGREPVEECRSKPDSSLMVGAELVKGGKADAFISAGNSGAVMVASLLKLKRIPGIIRPAIAAAFPTPRGQSLLLDAGANMDSKPWHLVQFAIMGSIFMRSRYGVENPSVGLLSIGEEETKGSSLILETIPLMKNIGINFKGPVEGGDLPAGTTDVVVTDGFTGNVALKLSEGLAKTIFKMIKGQIQRKFTYKIGALLMKKIFTDLRRQMNPDEYGGAPLLGVNGVVLICHGKTNPRAIFNAIKAAGDLAGSGMVEEIKKQMEKVKDQIADAKNHDDNAKEI
;
A
#
# COMPACT_ATOMS: atom_id res chain seq x y z
N MET A 1 1.22 15.45 -13.01
CA MET A 1 0.63 15.05 -14.31
C MET A 1 1.65 14.31 -15.19
N LYS A 2 2.72 14.95 -15.66
CA LYS A 2 3.68 14.37 -16.61
C LYS A 2 4.17 12.95 -16.23
N PRO A 3 4.68 12.65 -15.02
CA PRO A 3 5.13 11.29 -14.68
C PRO A 3 4.02 10.22 -14.80
N ASN A 4 2.76 10.60 -14.53
CA ASN A 4 1.63 9.67 -14.62
C ASN A 4 1.37 9.28 -16.08
N ILE A 5 1.42 10.26 -17.01
CA ILE A 5 1.22 10.01 -18.44
C ILE A 5 2.40 9.21 -19.02
N GLU A 6 3.64 9.59 -18.71
CA GLU A 6 4.83 8.84 -19.15
C GLU A 6 4.81 7.39 -18.65
N GLY A 7 4.42 7.17 -17.39
CA GLY A 7 4.29 5.82 -16.81
C GLY A 7 3.16 5.00 -17.45
N ALA A 8 2.04 5.64 -17.78
CA ALA A 8 0.95 5.03 -18.52
C ALA A 8 1.38 4.60 -19.93
N LEU A 9 2.10 5.46 -20.65
CA LEU A 9 2.64 5.13 -21.98
C LEU A 9 3.66 3.98 -21.93
N LEU A 10 4.52 3.95 -20.90
CA LEU A 10 5.41 2.82 -20.66
C LEU A 10 4.63 1.51 -20.41
N ALA A 11 3.54 1.57 -19.67
CA ALA A 11 2.71 0.41 -19.38
C ALA A 11 2.02 -0.10 -20.66
N LEU A 12 1.46 0.78 -21.46
CA LEU A 12 0.83 0.42 -22.75
C LEU A 12 1.80 -0.22 -23.76
N ALA A 13 3.07 0.19 -23.70
CA ALA A 13 4.11 -0.36 -24.58
C ALA A 13 4.59 -1.77 -24.15
N GLN A 14 4.40 -2.16 -22.89
CA GLN A 14 5.00 -3.38 -22.33
C GLN A 14 3.98 -4.36 -21.73
N LEU A 15 2.75 -3.91 -21.46
CA LEU A 15 1.69 -4.70 -20.82
C LEU A 15 0.46 -4.77 -21.73
N SER A 16 -0.38 -5.77 -21.53
CA SER A 16 -1.66 -5.94 -22.25
C SER A 16 -2.84 -5.22 -21.60
N HIS A 17 -2.57 -4.22 -20.74
CA HIS A 17 -3.60 -3.47 -20.03
C HIS A 17 -4.10 -2.28 -20.85
N GLU A 18 -5.34 -1.86 -20.55
CA GLU A 18 -5.90 -0.58 -20.97
C GLU A 18 -5.72 0.44 -19.83
N VAL A 19 -5.59 1.71 -20.18
CA VAL A 19 -5.37 2.78 -19.19
C VAL A 19 -6.38 3.91 -19.43
N ILE A 20 -7.06 4.32 -18.37
CA ILE A 20 -7.93 5.50 -18.35
C ILE A 20 -7.19 6.61 -17.56
N LEU A 21 -6.85 7.69 -18.24
CA LEU A 21 -6.31 8.90 -17.61
C LEU A 21 -7.46 9.77 -17.13
N VAL A 22 -7.50 10.09 -15.86
CA VAL A 22 -8.58 10.90 -15.25
C VAL A 22 -8.04 12.25 -14.81
N GLY A 23 -8.61 13.32 -15.32
CA GLY A 23 -8.22 14.70 -15.00
C GLY A 23 -8.69 15.71 -16.03
N ARG A 24 -8.12 16.91 -16.04
CA ARG A 24 -8.47 17.95 -17.00
C ARG A 24 -8.05 17.54 -18.41
N GLU A 25 -9.01 17.15 -19.21
CA GLU A 25 -8.78 16.59 -20.55
C GLU A 25 -7.91 17.49 -21.45
N PRO A 26 -8.10 18.84 -21.53
CA PRO A 26 -7.24 19.68 -22.35
C PRO A 26 -5.75 19.59 -21.95
N GLU A 27 -5.47 19.57 -20.65
CA GLU A 27 -4.10 19.47 -20.13
C GLU A 27 -3.49 18.08 -20.42
N ILE A 28 -4.29 17.01 -20.29
CA ILE A 28 -3.86 15.64 -20.60
C ILE A 28 -3.57 15.50 -22.10
N ARG A 29 -4.45 15.99 -22.97
CA ARG A 29 -4.25 15.95 -24.42
C ARG A 29 -3.03 16.75 -24.86
N GLU A 30 -2.78 17.90 -24.25
CA GLU A 30 -1.59 18.68 -24.53
C GLU A 30 -0.30 17.94 -24.17
N GLU A 31 -0.26 17.33 -22.97
CA GLU A 31 0.93 16.58 -22.54
C GLU A 31 1.13 15.30 -23.37
N LEU A 32 0.06 14.59 -23.75
CA LEU A 32 0.14 13.46 -24.68
C LEU A 32 0.76 13.88 -26.03
N ARG A 33 0.31 15.01 -26.60
CA ARG A 33 0.90 15.54 -27.86
C ARG A 33 2.38 15.88 -27.71
N ARG A 34 2.81 16.46 -26.58
CA ARG A 34 4.23 16.72 -26.30
C ARG A 34 5.07 15.44 -26.23
N LEU A 35 4.47 14.34 -25.83
CA LEU A 35 5.10 13.03 -25.76
C LEU A 35 4.94 12.20 -27.04
N GLY A 36 4.36 12.77 -28.11
CA GLY A 36 4.14 12.09 -29.39
C GLY A 36 3.07 11.00 -29.35
N ALA A 37 2.15 11.09 -28.39
CA ALA A 37 1.07 10.14 -28.17
C ALA A 37 -0.31 10.79 -28.33
N GLN A 38 -1.33 9.97 -28.53
CA GLN A 38 -2.73 10.38 -28.60
C GLN A 38 -3.63 9.31 -28.00
N PRO A 39 -4.86 9.66 -27.60
CA PRO A 39 -5.86 8.69 -27.12
C PRO A 39 -6.12 7.60 -28.16
N SER A 40 -6.41 6.40 -27.69
CA SER A 40 -6.74 5.21 -28.48
C SER A 40 -7.69 4.31 -27.68
N ASP A 41 -8.09 3.19 -28.25
CA ASP A 41 -8.91 2.19 -27.53
C ASP A 41 -8.25 1.71 -26.24
N LYS A 42 -6.90 1.65 -26.21
CA LYS A 42 -6.13 1.26 -25.02
C LYS A 42 -5.74 2.43 -24.09
N LEU A 43 -5.91 3.68 -24.56
CA LEU A 43 -5.58 4.89 -23.80
C LEU A 43 -6.74 5.86 -23.85
N GLN A 44 -7.61 5.77 -22.87
CA GLN A 44 -8.80 6.62 -22.79
C GLN A 44 -8.57 7.82 -21.85
N ILE A 45 -9.33 8.88 -22.04
CA ILE A 45 -9.35 10.03 -21.15
C ILE A 45 -10.78 10.21 -20.63
N VAL A 46 -10.89 10.35 -19.30
CA VAL A 46 -12.13 10.77 -18.65
C VAL A 46 -11.90 12.12 -18.00
N HIS A 47 -12.71 13.11 -18.40
CA HIS A 47 -12.60 14.46 -17.89
C HIS A 47 -12.98 14.53 -16.42
N ALA A 48 -12.18 15.27 -15.63
CA ALA A 48 -12.46 15.67 -14.27
C ALA A 48 -11.93 17.09 -14.06
N GLN A 49 -12.82 18.02 -13.74
CA GLN A 49 -12.48 19.44 -13.70
C GLN A 49 -11.74 19.84 -12.42
N GLN A 50 -12.07 19.20 -11.30
CA GLN A 50 -11.62 19.61 -9.97
C GLN A 50 -10.37 18.83 -9.54
N ILE A 51 -9.59 19.44 -8.66
CA ILE A 51 -8.38 18.84 -8.07
C ILE A 51 -8.50 18.91 -6.55
N VAL A 52 -8.27 17.79 -5.89
CA VAL A 52 -8.10 17.71 -4.43
C VAL A 52 -6.72 18.26 -4.08
N GLU A 53 -6.67 19.29 -3.24
CA GLU A 53 -5.43 19.97 -2.88
C GLU A 53 -4.63 19.18 -1.82
N MET A 54 -3.31 19.21 -1.96
CA MET A 54 -2.41 18.65 -0.95
C MET A 54 -2.43 19.55 0.32
N GLY A 55 -2.51 18.92 1.50
CA GLY A 55 -2.45 19.64 2.78
C GLY A 55 -3.79 20.19 3.29
N ARG A 56 -4.87 19.99 2.56
CA ARG A 56 -6.24 20.27 3.03
C ARG A 56 -6.84 19.06 3.72
N GLU A 57 -7.92 19.27 4.48
CA GLU A 57 -8.65 18.19 5.14
C GLU A 57 -9.30 17.26 4.08
N PRO A 58 -8.93 15.95 4.04
CA PRO A 58 -9.30 15.05 2.95
C PRO A 58 -10.80 14.82 2.78
N VAL A 59 -11.56 14.78 3.89
CA VAL A 59 -13.00 14.48 3.87
C VAL A 59 -13.77 15.67 3.29
N GLU A 60 -13.44 16.87 3.71
CA GLU A 60 -14.05 18.10 3.21
C GLU A 60 -13.73 18.30 1.72
N GLU A 61 -12.47 18.11 1.34
CA GLU A 61 -12.03 18.24 -0.06
C GLU A 61 -12.73 17.24 -0.98
N CYS A 62 -12.85 15.98 -0.60
CA CYS A 62 -13.53 14.99 -1.42
C CYS A 62 -15.04 15.23 -1.51
N ARG A 63 -15.68 15.71 -0.43
CA ARG A 63 -17.12 16.00 -0.43
C ARG A 63 -17.48 17.24 -1.23
N SER A 64 -16.66 18.30 -1.13
CA SER A 64 -16.89 19.55 -1.85
C SER A 64 -16.50 19.49 -3.32
N LYS A 65 -15.66 18.50 -3.71
CA LYS A 65 -15.14 18.33 -5.08
C LYS A 65 -15.54 16.99 -5.71
N PRO A 66 -16.83 16.74 -5.95
CA PRO A 66 -17.32 15.46 -6.49
C PRO A 66 -16.81 15.16 -7.90
N ASP A 67 -16.43 16.18 -8.68
CA ASP A 67 -15.82 16.07 -10.00
C ASP A 67 -14.28 16.16 -9.95
N SER A 68 -13.68 15.76 -8.85
CA SER A 68 -12.22 15.62 -8.77
C SER A 68 -11.76 14.30 -9.39
N SER A 69 -10.53 14.30 -9.90
CA SER A 69 -9.92 13.09 -10.49
C SER A 69 -9.91 11.89 -9.56
N LEU A 70 -9.83 12.09 -8.23
CA LEU A 70 -9.92 11.03 -7.24
C LEU A 70 -11.32 10.43 -7.16
N MET A 71 -12.34 11.29 -7.10
CA MET A 71 -13.73 10.86 -6.97
C MET A 71 -14.22 10.20 -8.28
N VAL A 72 -13.87 10.76 -9.43
CA VAL A 72 -14.19 10.20 -10.75
C VAL A 72 -13.46 8.87 -10.97
N GLY A 73 -12.16 8.78 -10.63
CA GLY A 73 -11.38 7.54 -10.74
C GLY A 73 -11.95 6.40 -9.90
N ALA A 74 -12.32 6.67 -8.64
CA ALA A 74 -12.97 5.69 -7.78
C ALA A 74 -14.39 5.30 -8.30
N GLU A 75 -15.14 6.23 -8.89
CA GLU A 75 -16.47 5.94 -9.49
C GLU A 75 -16.35 5.03 -10.71
N LEU A 76 -15.30 5.16 -11.53
CA LEU A 76 -15.05 4.26 -12.68
C LEU A 76 -14.88 2.80 -12.21
N VAL A 77 -14.14 2.58 -11.13
CA VAL A 77 -14.00 1.24 -10.56
C VAL A 77 -15.32 0.73 -9.99
N LYS A 78 -16.04 1.54 -9.23
CA LYS A 78 -17.38 1.19 -8.73
C LYS A 78 -18.35 0.81 -9.84
N GLY A 79 -18.31 1.51 -10.95
CA GLY A 79 -19.17 1.27 -12.13
C GLY A 79 -18.71 0.12 -13.03
N GLY A 80 -17.64 -0.59 -12.69
CA GLY A 80 -17.08 -1.69 -13.49
C GLY A 80 -16.46 -1.23 -14.83
N LYS A 81 -16.14 0.07 -14.95
CA LYS A 81 -15.46 0.64 -16.13
C LYS A 81 -13.94 0.58 -16.03
N ALA A 82 -13.43 0.30 -14.85
CA ALA A 82 -12.02 0.04 -14.57
C ALA A 82 -11.91 -1.01 -13.48
N ASP A 83 -10.88 -1.85 -13.53
CA ASP A 83 -10.64 -2.92 -12.57
C ASP A 83 -9.83 -2.44 -11.35
N ALA A 84 -9.09 -1.35 -11.50
CA ALA A 84 -8.28 -0.77 -10.44
C ALA A 84 -8.19 0.76 -10.52
N PHE A 85 -7.95 1.38 -9.37
CA PHE A 85 -7.72 2.81 -9.23
C PHE A 85 -6.31 3.07 -8.70
N ILE A 86 -5.53 3.87 -9.42
CA ILE A 86 -4.16 4.24 -9.07
C ILE A 86 -4.09 5.76 -8.92
N SER A 87 -3.52 6.23 -7.82
CA SER A 87 -3.32 7.67 -7.61
C SER A 87 -1.98 7.97 -6.95
N ALA A 88 -1.32 9.01 -7.45
CA ALA A 88 -0.11 9.60 -6.87
C ALA A 88 -0.42 10.90 -6.10
N GLY A 89 -1.61 10.99 -5.54
CA GLY A 89 -2.09 12.13 -4.76
C GLY A 89 -1.88 11.99 -3.26
N ASN A 90 -2.66 12.78 -2.50
CA ASN A 90 -2.72 12.70 -1.05
C ASN A 90 -3.32 11.34 -0.61
N SER A 91 -2.57 10.54 0.16
CA SER A 91 -2.99 9.20 0.60
C SER A 91 -4.31 9.23 1.38
N GLY A 92 -4.50 10.21 2.25
CA GLY A 92 -5.75 10.41 3.00
C GLY A 92 -6.93 10.69 2.07
N ALA A 93 -6.73 11.51 1.04
CA ALA A 93 -7.78 11.83 0.07
C ALA A 93 -8.12 10.61 -0.82
N VAL A 94 -7.13 9.82 -1.22
CA VAL A 94 -7.36 8.55 -1.95
C VAL A 94 -8.17 7.58 -1.09
N MET A 95 -7.83 7.43 0.19
CA MET A 95 -8.59 6.61 1.13
C MET A 95 -10.03 7.11 1.27
N VAL A 96 -10.24 8.42 1.46
CA VAL A 96 -11.58 9.01 1.59
C VAL A 96 -12.40 8.82 0.31
N ALA A 97 -11.85 9.12 -0.86
CA ALA A 97 -12.52 8.90 -2.14
C ALA A 97 -12.92 7.43 -2.32
N SER A 98 -12.02 6.51 -2.00
CA SER A 98 -12.29 5.07 -2.05
C SER A 98 -13.40 4.66 -1.09
N LEU A 99 -13.41 5.15 0.15
CA LEU A 99 -14.46 4.87 1.12
C LEU A 99 -15.82 5.43 0.71
N LEU A 100 -15.85 6.65 0.15
CA LEU A 100 -17.08 7.29 -0.30
C LEU A 100 -17.68 6.58 -1.53
N LYS A 101 -16.85 6.13 -2.46
CA LYS A 101 -17.29 5.55 -3.73
C LYS A 101 -17.37 4.03 -3.71
N LEU A 102 -16.28 3.35 -3.38
CA LEU A 102 -16.19 1.89 -3.38
C LEU A 102 -16.80 1.28 -2.11
N LYS A 103 -16.81 2.04 -1.01
CA LYS A 103 -17.16 1.56 0.34
C LYS A 103 -16.16 0.49 0.84
N ARG A 104 -16.36 0.03 2.05
CA ARG A 104 -15.60 -1.08 2.62
C ARG A 104 -16.13 -2.42 2.11
N ILE A 105 -15.27 -3.41 2.03
CA ILE A 105 -15.70 -4.81 1.89
C ILE A 105 -16.63 -5.15 3.07
N PRO A 106 -17.77 -5.82 2.87
CA PRO A 106 -18.65 -6.26 3.94
C PRO A 106 -17.86 -7.00 5.04
N GLY A 107 -18.11 -6.66 6.30
CA GLY A 107 -17.38 -7.20 7.44
C GLY A 107 -16.08 -6.46 7.82
N ILE A 108 -15.48 -5.72 6.92
CA ILE A 108 -14.29 -4.90 7.23
C ILE A 108 -14.71 -3.63 8.01
N ILE A 109 -14.03 -3.39 9.13
CA ILE A 109 -14.28 -2.23 9.99
C ILE A 109 -13.44 -1.04 9.58
N ARG A 110 -12.16 -1.27 9.27
CA ARG A 110 -11.20 -0.26 8.81
C ARG A 110 -10.41 -0.77 7.63
N PRO A 111 -10.28 0.00 6.54
CA PRO A 111 -9.27 -0.28 5.52
C PRO A 111 -7.88 -0.01 6.07
N ALA A 112 -6.87 -0.59 5.47
CA ALA A 112 -5.48 -0.40 5.89
C ALA A 112 -4.57 -0.20 4.67
N ILE A 113 -3.55 0.63 4.83
CA ILE A 113 -2.51 0.82 3.82
C ILE A 113 -1.41 -0.23 4.05
N ALA A 114 -1.16 -1.05 3.06
CA ALA A 114 -0.09 -2.03 3.09
C ALA A 114 1.19 -1.47 2.44
N ALA A 115 2.32 -1.62 3.12
CA ALA A 115 3.62 -1.23 2.60
C ALA A 115 4.52 -2.46 2.42
N ALA A 116 4.98 -2.69 1.18
CA ALA A 116 5.99 -3.71 0.91
C ALA A 116 7.35 -3.26 1.47
N PHE A 117 7.97 -4.12 2.24
CA PHE A 117 9.26 -3.89 2.89
C PHE A 117 10.31 -4.85 2.31
N PRO A 118 11.40 -4.34 1.72
CA PRO A 118 12.44 -5.21 1.15
C PRO A 118 13.20 -5.94 2.26
N THR A 119 13.42 -7.24 2.08
CA THR A 119 14.16 -8.09 2.99
C THR A 119 15.15 -8.97 2.23
N PRO A 120 16.14 -9.58 2.89
CA PRO A 120 17.05 -10.53 2.24
C PRO A 120 16.34 -11.77 1.67
N ARG A 121 15.14 -12.10 2.15
CA ARG A 121 14.33 -13.23 1.70
C ARG A 121 13.31 -12.88 0.61
N GLY A 122 13.25 -11.63 0.18
CA GLY A 122 12.27 -11.11 -0.76
C GLY A 122 11.56 -9.90 -0.20
N GLN A 123 10.32 -10.03 0.24
CA GLN A 123 9.53 -8.92 0.78
C GLN A 123 8.72 -9.36 1.99
N SER A 124 8.65 -8.50 3.00
CA SER A 124 7.65 -8.53 4.05
C SER A 124 6.61 -7.43 3.83
N LEU A 125 5.42 -7.62 4.32
CA LEU A 125 4.34 -6.64 4.26
C LEU A 125 4.12 -6.01 5.63
N LEU A 126 4.24 -4.70 5.72
CA LEU A 126 3.86 -3.94 6.92
C LEU A 126 2.42 -3.45 6.77
N LEU A 127 1.56 -3.75 7.74
CA LEU A 127 0.16 -3.40 7.75
C LEU A 127 -0.32 -3.10 9.19
N ASP A 128 -0.80 -1.92 9.52
CA ASP A 128 -1.13 -0.74 8.74
C ASP A 128 0.03 0.25 8.67
N ALA A 129 0.26 0.83 7.50
CA ALA A 129 1.34 1.79 7.27
C ALA A 129 0.88 3.28 7.33
N GLY A 130 -0.28 3.57 7.96
CA GLY A 130 -0.69 4.94 8.20
C GLY A 130 -2.14 5.32 7.83
N ALA A 131 -3.04 4.36 7.67
CA ALA A 131 -4.47 4.65 7.46
C ALA A 131 -5.21 4.91 8.77
N ASN A 132 -4.84 4.21 9.87
CA ASN A 132 -5.57 4.26 11.15
C ASN A 132 -4.61 4.58 12.30
N MET A 133 -4.71 5.79 12.86
CA MET A 133 -3.87 6.20 13.99
C MET A 133 -4.18 5.40 15.25
N ASP A 134 -5.48 5.23 15.54
CA ASP A 134 -5.97 4.44 16.67
C ASP A 134 -6.56 3.13 16.15
N SER A 135 -5.97 2.02 16.54
CA SER A 135 -6.47 0.69 16.21
C SER A 135 -6.99 -0.03 17.44
N LYS A 136 -7.89 -0.97 17.21
CA LYS A 136 -8.43 -1.88 18.23
C LYS A 136 -7.99 -3.32 17.90
N PRO A 137 -8.02 -4.25 18.87
CA PRO A 137 -7.55 -5.62 18.64
C PRO A 137 -8.13 -6.29 17.38
N TRP A 138 -9.44 -6.17 17.16
CA TRP A 138 -10.10 -6.74 15.98
C TRP A 138 -9.76 -6.04 14.65
N HIS A 139 -9.26 -4.77 14.67
CA HIS A 139 -8.71 -4.15 13.48
C HIS A 139 -7.41 -4.85 13.08
N LEU A 140 -6.52 -5.13 14.03
CA LEU A 140 -5.26 -5.83 13.78
C LEU A 140 -5.51 -7.26 13.28
N VAL A 141 -6.52 -7.94 13.81
CA VAL A 141 -6.98 -9.24 13.31
C VAL A 141 -7.38 -9.15 11.83
N GLN A 142 -8.17 -8.16 11.45
CA GLN A 142 -8.57 -7.95 10.06
C GLN A 142 -7.37 -7.60 9.17
N PHE A 143 -6.43 -6.80 9.67
CA PHE A 143 -5.19 -6.49 8.95
C PHE A 143 -4.35 -7.75 8.70
N ALA A 144 -4.23 -8.65 9.67
CA ALA A 144 -3.55 -9.92 9.53
C ALA A 144 -4.15 -10.79 8.41
N ILE A 145 -5.47 -10.90 8.39
CA ILE A 145 -6.19 -11.66 7.34
C ILE A 145 -5.98 -11.02 5.97
N MET A 146 -6.19 -9.70 5.85
CA MET A 146 -6.00 -8.98 4.60
C MET A 146 -4.56 -9.06 4.09
N GLY A 147 -3.58 -8.92 4.98
CA GLY A 147 -2.16 -9.05 4.66
C GLY A 147 -1.79 -10.45 4.17
N SER A 148 -2.30 -11.49 4.82
CA SER A 148 -2.07 -12.87 4.41
C SER A 148 -2.65 -13.17 3.02
N ILE A 149 -3.87 -12.68 2.73
CA ILE A 149 -4.49 -12.85 1.42
C ILE A 149 -3.71 -12.06 0.36
N PHE A 150 -3.28 -10.84 0.67
CA PHE A 150 -2.46 -10.04 -0.23
C PHE A 150 -1.13 -10.74 -0.58
N MET A 151 -0.41 -11.28 0.41
CA MET A 151 0.85 -12.00 0.18
C MET A 151 0.65 -13.22 -0.72
N ARG A 152 -0.45 -13.96 -0.55
CA ARG A 152 -0.81 -15.07 -1.47
C ARG A 152 -1.08 -14.57 -2.87
N SER A 153 -1.96 -13.58 -3.00
CA SER A 153 -2.43 -13.10 -4.31
C SER A 153 -1.34 -12.39 -5.11
N ARG A 154 -0.45 -11.66 -4.44
CA ARG A 154 0.56 -10.82 -5.10
C ARG A 154 1.91 -11.51 -5.26
N TYR A 155 2.32 -12.31 -4.28
CA TYR A 155 3.66 -12.91 -4.21
C TYR A 155 3.67 -14.43 -4.24
N GLY A 156 2.50 -15.08 -4.29
CA GLY A 156 2.39 -16.54 -4.37
C GLY A 156 2.82 -17.27 -3.10
N VAL A 157 2.86 -16.60 -1.95
CA VAL A 157 3.20 -17.22 -0.67
C VAL A 157 1.99 -17.99 -0.18
N GLU A 158 2.00 -19.33 -0.23
CA GLU A 158 0.82 -20.17 0.05
C GLU A 158 0.30 -20.02 1.49
N ASN A 159 1.19 -20.01 2.48
CA ASN A 159 0.86 -19.92 3.90
C ASN A 159 1.66 -18.81 4.59
N PRO A 160 1.33 -17.52 4.33
CA PRO A 160 2.10 -16.41 4.85
C PRO A 160 2.16 -16.40 6.38
N SER A 161 3.36 -16.27 6.91
CA SER A 161 3.59 -16.10 8.34
C SER A 161 3.23 -14.68 8.77
N VAL A 162 2.55 -14.54 9.93
CA VAL A 162 2.08 -13.27 10.45
C VAL A 162 2.71 -13.02 11.82
N GLY A 163 3.37 -11.87 11.98
CA GLY A 163 3.86 -11.35 13.24
C GLY A 163 3.08 -10.12 13.69
N LEU A 164 2.95 -9.93 15.00
CA LEU A 164 2.37 -8.74 15.60
C LEU A 164 3.49 -7.87 16.16
N LEU A 165 3.66 -6.65 15.62
CA LEU A 165 4.76 -5.77 16.02
C LEU A 165 4.65 -5.37 17.48
N SER A 166 5.69 -5.66 18.26
CA SER A 166 5.76 -5.44 19.71
C SER A 166 7.17 -4.99 20.13
N ILE A 167 7.38 -4.84 21.42
CA ILE A 167 8.65 -4.45 22.06
C ILE A 167 9.51 -5.65 22.48
N GLY A 168 9.06 -6.88 22.22
CA GLY A 168 9.72 -8.13 22.53
C GLY A 168 8.93 -9.31 21.98
N GLU A 169 9.58 -10.47 21.85
CA GLU A 169 8.99 -11.70 21.31
C GLU A 169 8.06 -12.43 22.31
N GLU A 170 8.14 -12.07 23.61
CA GLU A 170 7.33 -12.73 24.62
C GLU A 170 5.88 -12.22 24.58
N GLU A 171 4.94 -13.13 24.66
CA GLU A 171 3.50 -12.85 24.62
C GLU A 171 3.00 -12.00 25.81
N THR A 172 3.81 -11.82 26.83
CA THR A 172 3.50 -10.99 28.00
C THR A 172 3.98 -9.55 27.86
N LYS A 173 4.69 -9.23 26.77
CA LYS A 173 5.20 -7.88 26.49
C LYS A 173 4.37 -7.17 25.43
N GLY A 174 4.26 -5.86 25.56
CA GLY A 174 3.57 -5.00 24.61
C GLY A 174 2.58 -4.05 25.28
N SER A 175 1.92 -3.23 24.46
CA SER A 175 0.81 -2.40 24.90
C SER A 175 -0.45 -3.25 25.14
N SER A 176 -1.46 -2.70 25.80
CA SER A 176 -2.76 -3.36 25.96
C SER A 176 -3.33 -3.84 24.63
N LEU A 177 -3.22 -3.02 23.58
CA LEU A 177 -3.63 -3.37 22.22
C LEU A 177 -2.98 -4.70 21.76
N ILE A 178 -1.67 -4.86 21.98
CA ILE A 178 -0.94 -6.07 21.57
C ILE A 178 -1.37 -7.27 22.39
N LEU A 179 -1.41 -7.12 23.74
CA LEU A 179 -1.76 -8.21 24.65
C LEU A 179 -3.20 -8.73 24.39
N GLU A 180 -4.13 -7.84 24.10
CA GLU A 180 -5.51 -8.20 23.76
C GLU A 180 -5.66 -8.80 22.36
N THR A 181 -4.75 -8.47 21.41
CA THR A 181 -4.80 -8.97 20.05
C THR A 181 -4.25 -10.41 19.92
N ILE A 182 -3.25 -10.79 20.71
CA ILE A 182 -2.58 -12.11 20.64
C ILE A 182 -3.58 -13.27 20.72
N PRO A 183 -4.47 -13.35 21.75
CA PRO A 183 -5.41 -14.45 21.85
C PRO A 183 -6.40 -14.50 20.69
N LEU A 184 -6.80 -13.36 20.14
CA LEU A 184 -7.68 -13.30 18.97
C LEU A 184 -7.00 -13.87 17.72
N MET A 185 -5.74 -13.51 17.47
CA MET A 185 -4.97 -14.00 16.31
C MET A 185 -4.74 -15.52 16.34
N LYS A 186 -4.56 -16.09 17.51
CA LYS A 186 -4.40 -17.56 17.67
C LYS A 186 -5.63 -18.35 17.24
N ASN A 187 -6.81 -17.74 17.30
CA ASN A 187 -8.09 -18.43 17.09
C ASN A 187 -8.68 -18.27 15.67
N ILE A 188 -8.06 -17.47 14.78
CA ILE A 188 -8.64 -17.17 13.45
C ILE A 188 -8.07 -17.99 12.29
N GLY A 189 -7.23 -19.00 12.57
CA GLY A 189 -6.72 -19.94 11.55
C GLY A 189 -5.71 -19.36 10.57
N ILE A 190 -4.98 -18.28 10.94
CA ILE A 190 -3.83 -17.76 10.20
C ILE A 190 -2.51 -18.38 10.74
N ASN A 191 -1.44 -18.31 9.95
CA ASN A 191 -0.11 -18.77 10.38
C ASN A 191 0.56 -17.72 11.29
N PHE A 192 -0.05 -17.48 12.47
CA PHE A 192 0.43 -16.52 13.46
C PHE A 192 1.68 -17.03 14.17
N LYS A 193 2.75 -16.24 14.18
CA LYS A 193 4.06 -16.56 14.78
C LYS A 193 4.27 -15.95 16.16
N GLY A 194 3.34 -15.10 16.60
CA GLY A 194 3.48 -14.36 17.86
C GLY A 194 3.93 -12.91 17.66
N PRO A 195 4.32 -12.25 18.76
CA PRO A 195 4.94 -10.93 18.71
C PRO A 195 6.27 -10.96 17.97
N VAL A 196 6.60 -9.88 17.28
CA VAL A 196 7.87 -9.65 16.57
C VAL A 196 8.41 -8.26 16.90
N GLU A 197 9.71 -8.10 16.87
CA GLU A 197 10.35 -6.81 17.12
C GLU A 197 10.55 -5.97 15.84
N GLY A 198 10.87 -4.68 16.01
CA GLY A 198 11.13 -3.79 14.88
C GLY A 198 12.27 -4.24 13.96
N GLY A 199 13.22 -5.02 14.48
CA GLY A 199 14.33 -5.62 13.71
C GLY A 199 13.91 -6.76 12.80
N ASP A 200 12.81 -7.42 13.11
CA ASP A 200 12.29 -8.56 12.34
C ASP A 200 11.72 -8.14 10.98
N LEU A 201 11.17 -6.94 10.90
CA LEU A 201 10.63 -6.41 9.66
C LEU A 201 11.69 -6.34 8.53
N PRO A 202 12.85 -5.67 8.69
CA PRO A 202 13.91 -5.70 7.69
C PRO A 202 14.63 -7.05 7.58
N ALA A 203 14.63 -7.88 8.62
CA ALA A 203 15.19 -9.24 8.56
C ALA A 203 14.31 -10.22 7.77
N GLY A 204 13.02 -9.93 7.63
CA GLY A 204 12.05 -10.78 6.94
C GLY A 204 11.79 -12.09 7.68
N THR A 205 11.70 -12.05 9.02
CA THR A 205 11.40 -13.23 9.85
C THR A 205 9.96 -13.69 9.66
N THR A 206 9.05 -12.76 9.32
CA THR A 206 7.67 -13.02 8.97
C THR A 206 7.29 -12.34 7.65
N ASP A 207 6.31 -12.92 6.93
CA ASP A 207 5.83 -12.40 5.65
C ASP A 207 4.92 -11.18 5.82
N VAL A 208 4.17 -11.11 6.92
CA VAL A 208 3.28 -10.01 7.27
C VAL A 208 3.58 -9.56 8.69
N VAL A 209 3.87 -8.27 8.86
CA VAL A 209 4.01 -7.62 10.17
C VAL A 209 2.82 -6.68 10.37
N VAL A 210 2.02 -6.94 11.40
CA VAL A 210 0.80 -6.20 11.71
C VAL A 210 1.05 -5.24 12.88
N THR A 211 0.53 -4.01 12.73
CA THR A 211 0.60 -2.97 13.75
C THR A 211 -0.54 -1.95 13.55
N ASP A 212 -0.70 -1.00 14.47
CA ASP A 212 -1.51 0.20 14.23
C ASP A 212 -0.82 1.14 13.22
N GLY A 213 -1.62 2.03 12.60
CA GLY A 213 -1.11 2.89 11.54
C GLY A 213 -0.15 3.98 12.01
N PHE A 214 -0.19 4.38 13.29
CA PHE A 214 0.79 5.33 13.82
C PHE A 214 2.17 4.68 13.91
N THR A 215 2.25 3.55 14.59
CA THR A 215 3.50 2.77 14.74
C THR A 215 4.04 2.34 13.38
N GLY A 216 3.19 1.84 12.50
CA GLY A 216 3.59 1.40 11.16
C GLY A 216 4.11 2.54 10.29
N ASN A 217 3.48 3.71 10.31
CA ASN A 217 3.97 4.88 9.57
C ASN A 217 5.31 5.39 10.12
N VAL A 218 5.49 5.39 11.45
CA VAL A 218 6.78 5.74 12.06
C VAL A 218 7.87 4.75 11.64
N ALA A 219 7.61 3.45 11.74
CA ALA A 219 8.57 2.41 11.31
C ALA A 219 8.94 2.54 9.83
N LEU A 220 7.95 2.74 8.96
CA LEU A 220 8.16 2.93 7.52
C LEU A 220 9.00 4.18 7.24
N LYS A 221 8.65 5.33 7.81
CA LYS A 221 9.36 6.60 7.58
C LYS A 221 10.77 6.60 8.15
N LEU A 222 10.97 5.97 9.32
CA LEU A 222 12.30 5.79 9.91
C LEU A 222 13.18 4.93 8.98
N SER A 223 12.66 3.81 8.51
CA SER A 223 13.39 2.90 7.62
C SER A 223 13.75 3.56 6.28
N GLU A 224 12.80 4.28 5.65
CA GLU A 224 13.06 5.07 4.45
C GLU A 224 14.16 6.13 4.67
N GLY A 225 14.09 6.85 5.81
CA GLY A 225 15.06 7.86 6.19
C GLY A 225 16.46 7.30 6.43
N LEU A 226 16.52 6.18 7.17
CA LEU A 226 17.76 5.47 7.47
C LEU A 226 18.43 4.96 6.20
N ALA A 227 17.69 4.30 5.32
CA ALA A 227 18.20 3.84 4.03
C ALA A 227 18.81 4.98 3.19
N LYS A 228 18.10 6.10 3.05
CA LYS A 228 18.61 7.29 2.34
C LYS A 228 19.89 7.84 2.98
N THR A 229 19.96 7.86 4.31
CA THR A 229 21.12 8.35 5.06
C THR A 229 22.32 7.44 4.86
N ILE A 230 22.16 6.11 4.96
CA ILE A 230 23.24 5.13 4.73
C ILE A 230 23.81 5.29 3.31
N PHE A 231 22.95 5.34 2.28
CA PHE A 231 23.43 5.55 0.90
C PHE A 231 24.18 6.89 0.74
N LYS A 232 23.72 7.96 1.39
CA LYS A 232 24.41 9.26 1.38
C LYS A 232 25.79 9.16 2.05
N MET A 233 25.89 8.47 3.18
CA MET A 233 27.16 8.26 3.87
C MET A 233 28.14 7.43 3.03
N ILE A 234 27.69 6.33 2.44
CA ILE A 234 28.50 5.49 1.53
C ILE A 234 29.01 6.34 0.35
N LYS A 235 28.12 7.11 -0.31
CA LYS A 235 28.50 7.98 -1.41
C LYS A 235 29.54 9.04 -0.97
N GLY A 236 29.38 9.61 0.22
CA GLY A 236 30.35 10.56 0.80
C GLY A 236 31.73 9.93 1.02
N GLN A 237 31.81 8.68 1.50
CA GLN A 237 33.07 7.98 1.66
C GLN A 237 33.75 7.65 0.32
N ILE A 238 32.98 7.20 -0.66
CA ILE A 238 33.48 6.90 -2.03
C ILE A 238 34.14 8.13 -2.66
N GLN A 239 33.59 9.33 -2.43
CA GLN A 239 34.10 10.57 -3.02
C GLN A 239 35.46 11.04 -2.44
N ARG A 240 35.88 10.55 -1.24
CA ARG A 240 37.07 11.02 -0.52
C ARG A 240 38.39 10.61 -1.16
N LYS A 241 38.48 9.43 -1.80
CA LYS A 241 39.72 8.92 -2.36
C LYS A 241 39.51 8.36 -3.77
N PHE A 242 40.50 8.54 -4.63
CA PHE A 242 40.46 8.04 -6.00
C PHE A 242 40.34 6.50 -6.07
N THR A 243 41.05 5.79 -5.19
CA THR A 243 40.98 4.32 -5.08
C THR A 243 39.57 3.83 -4.72
N TYR A 244 38.84 4.58 -3.86
CA TYR A 244 37.46 4.23 -3.53
C TYR A 244 36.50 4.42 -4.71
N LYS A 245 36.75 5.42 -5.58
CA LYS A 245 35.96 5.64 -6.79
C LYS A 245 36.14 4.49 -7.78
N ILE A 246 37.38 3.97 -7.93
CA ILE A 246 37.65 2.81 -8.77
C ILE A 246 36.94 1.57 -8.22
N GLY A 247 37.05 1.29 -6.91
CA GLY A 247 36.34 0.20 -6.25
C GLY A 247 34.83 0.29 -6.43
N ALA A 248 34.25 1.48 -6.24
CA ALA A 248 32.82 1.72 -6.46
C ALA A 248 32.39 1.53 -7.92
N LEU A 249 33.25 1.86 -8.89
CA LEU A 249 32.99 1.61 -10.32
C LEU A 249 32.89 0.10 -10.60
N LEU A 250 33.77 -0.69 -10.06
CA LEU A 250 33.75 -2.17 -10.18
C LEU A 250 32.49 -2.76 -9.51
N MET A 251 32.06 -2.17 -8.38
CA MET A 251 30.86 -2.58 -7.63
C MET A 251 29.57 -1.90 -8.09
N LYS A 252 29.58 -1.14 -9.18
CA LYS A 252 28.44 -0.32 -9.66
C LYS A 252 27.13 -1.14 -9.75
N LYS A 253 27.21 -2.36 -10.26
CA LYS A 253 26.05 -3.24 -10.40
C LYS A 253 25.42 -3.55 -9.02
N ILE A 254 26.24 -3.91 -8.03
CA ILE A 254 25.78 -4.22 -6.67
C ILE A 254 25.04 -3.02 -6.05
N PHE A 255 25.62 -1.82 -6.13
CA PHE A 255 24.98 -0.61 -5.63
C PHE A 255 23.66 -0.27 -6.36
N THR A 256 23.63 -0.52 -7.67
CA THR A 256 22.40 -0.30 -8.46
C THR A 256 21.30 -1.27 -8.06
N ASP A 257 21.61 -2.55 -7.90
CA ASP A 257 20.68 -3.61 -7.53
C ASP A 257 20.14 -3.40 -6.10
N LEU A 258 21.02 -3.08 -5.13
CA LEU A 258 20.62 -2.74 -3.77
C LEU A 258 19.71 -1.51 -3.73
N ARG A 259 20.08 -0.45 -4.46
CA ARG A 259 19.26 0.76 -4.54
C ARG A 259 17.88 0.47 -5.14
N ARG A 260 17.81 -0.40 -6.13
CA ARG A 260 16.56 -0.84 -6.76
C ARG A 260 15.70 -1.63 -5.76
N GLN A 261 16.28 -2.61 -5.06
CA GLN A 261 15.58 -3.39 -4.04
C GLN A 261 15.01 -2.53 -2.92
N MET A 262 15.73 -1.47 -2.51
CA MET A 262 15.31 -0.57 -1.44
C MET A 262 14.44 0.61 -1.92
N ASN A 263 14.10 0.67 -3.21
CA ASN A 263 13.28 1.74 -3.75
C ASN A 263 11.79 1.36 -3.73
N PRO A 264 10.94 2.05 -2.94
CA PRO A 264 9.50 1.78 -2.92
C PRO A 264 8.82 1.87 -4.29
N ASP A 265 9.36 2.67 -5.21
CA ASP A 265 8.86 2.84 -6.58
C ASP A 265 8.90 1.54 -7.41
N GLU A 266 9.72 0.57 -7.03
CA GLU A 266 9.81 -0.73 -7.72
C GLU A 266 8.66 -1.68 -7.36
N TYR A 267 7.96 -1.43 -6.25
CA TYR A 267 6.91 -2.31 -5.73
C TYR A 267 5.50 -1.98 -6.20
N GLY A 268 5.33 -0.86 -6.91
CA GLY A 268 4.05 -0.53 -7.55
C GLY A 268 3.07 0.22 -6.65
N GLY A 269 3.56 0.96 -5.66
CA GLY A 269 2.73 1.72 -4.72
C GLY A 269 2.23 0.88 -3.55
N ALA A 270 1.52 1.53 -2.64
CA ALA A 270 0.93 0.94 -1.43
C ALA A 270 -0.54 0.59 -1.69
N PRO A 271 -0.96 -0.68 -1.64
CA PRO A 271 -2.36 -1.04 -1.77
C PRO A 271 -3.17 -0.59 -0.55
N LEU A 272 -4.37 -0.07 -0.81
CA LEU A 272 -5.39 0.18 0.20
C LEU A 272 -6.28 -1.06 0.31
N LEU A 273 -6.03 -1.89 1.31
CA LEU A 273 -6.78 -3.11 1.54
C LEU A 273 -8.06 -2.84 2.34
N GLY A 274 -9.10 -3.63 2.10
CA GLY A 274 -10.37 -3.55 2.83
C GLY A 274 -11.43 -2.64 2.20
N VAL A 275 -11.14 -2.01 1.04
CA VAL A 275 -12.13 -1.35 0.20
C VAL A 275 -12.63 -2.31 -0.89
N ASN A 276 -13.86 -2.09 -1.38
CA ASN A 276 -14.50 -2.97 -2.37
C ASN A 276 -13.99 -2.68 -3.79
N GLY A 277 -12.70 -2.86 -4.01
CA GLY A 277 -11.99 -2.66 -5.27
C GLY A 277 -10.48 -2.65 -5.09
N VAL A 278 -9.72 -2.71 -6.16
CA VAL A 278 -8.26 -2.61 -6.14
C VAL A 278 -7.85 -1.14 -6.20
N VAL A 279 -7.18 -0.67 -5.16
CA VAL A 279 -6.71 0.72 -5.05
C VAL A 279 -5.23 0.73 -4.69
N LEU A 280 -4.42 1.45 -5.46
CA LEU A 280 -2.99 1.63 -5.21
C LEU A 280 -2.66 3.11 -5.01
N ILE A 281 -1.93 3.39 -3.94
CA ILE A 281 -1.48 4.72 -3.56
C ILE A 281 0.01 4.84 -3.87
N CYS A 282 0.36 5.71 -4.84
CA CYS A 282 1.74 6.04 -5.15
C CYS A 282 2.19 7.28 -4.39
N HIS A 283 3.49 7.42 -4.19
CA HIS A 283 4.05 8.61 -3.53
C HIS A 283 3.83 9.87 -4.39
N GLY A 284 3.53 11.03 -3.75
CA GLY A 284 3.30 12.29 -4.46
C GLY A 284 4.49 12.80 -5.31
N LYS A 285 5.72 12.34 -5.00
CA LYS A 285 6.94 12.58 -5.81
C LYS A 285 7.26 11.39 -6.72
N THR A 286 6.23 10.78 -7.30
CA THR A 286 6.36 9.61 -8.18
C THR A 286 7.12 9.93 -9.48
N ASN A 287 7.67 8.90 -10.10
CA ASN A 287 8.33 8.94 -11.42
C ASN A 287 7.63 7.99 -12.40
N PRO A 288 7.92 8.06 -13.72
CA PRO A 288 7.26 7.21 -14.71
C PRO A 288 7.40 5.70 -14.44
N ARG A 289 8.54 5.26 -13.89
CA ARG A 289 8.77 3.85 -13.54
C ARG A 289 7.88 3.39 -12.40
N ALA A 290 7.68 4.23 -11.39
CA ALA A 290 6.77 3.92 -10.27
C ALA A 290 5.31 3.76 -10.74
N ILE A 291 4.85 4.62 -11.65
CA ILE A 291 3.50 4.51 -12.24
C ILE A 291 3.39 3.25 -13.10
N PHE A 292 4.39 2.95 -13.92
CA PHE A 292 4.44 1.69 -14.68
C PHE A 292 4.30 0.46 -13.76
N ASN A 293 5.09 0.42 -12.67
CA ASN A 293 5.05 -0.68 -11.71
C ASN A 293 3.70 -0.73 -10.98
N ALA A 294 3.08 0.42 -10.71
CA ALA A 294 1.75 0.47 -10.10
C ALA A 294 0.66 -0.07 -11.04
N ILE A 295 0.72 0.25 -12.33
CA ILE A 295 -0.22 -0.29 -13.32
C ILE A 295 -0.05 -1.80 -13.43
N LYS A 296 1.18 -2.30 -13.48
CA LYS A 296 1.46 -3.73 -13.47
C LYS A 296 0.90 -4.42 -12.22
N ALA A 297 1.21 -3.87 -11.04
CA ALA A 297 0.73 -4.42 -9.77
C ALA A 297 -0.80 -4.40 -9.66
N ALA A 298 -1.44 -3.33 -10.16
CA ALA A 298 -2.89 -3.21 -10.19
C ALA A 298 -3.55 -4.28 -11.08
N GLY A 299 -3.00 -4.52 -12.27
CA GLY A 299 -3.48 -5.58 -13.16
C GLY A 299 -3.34 -6.97 -12.56
N ASP A 300 -2.16 -7.27 -11.95
CA ASP A 300 -1.93 -8.55 -11.27
C ASP A 300 -2.96 -8.76 -10.12
N LEU A 301 -3.23 -7.71 -9.33
CA LEU A 301 -4.18 -7.77 -8.21
C LEU A 301 -5.64 -7.86 -8.68
N ALA A 302 -6.02 -7.13 -9.72
CA ALA A 302 -7.38 -7.17 -10.28
C ALA A 302 -7.73 -8.57 -10.79
N GLY A 303 -6.76 -9.24 -11.45
CA GLY A 303 -6.93 -10.61 -11.94
C GLY A 303 -6.85 -11.70 -10.87
N SER A 304 -6.39 -11.40 -9.65
CA SER A 304 -6.12 -12.41 -8.61
C SER A 304 -7.34 -12.88 -7.81
N GLY A 305 -8.47 -12.18 -7.87
CA GLY A 305 -9.63 -12.45 -7.03
C GLY A 305 -9.44 -12.06 -5.54
N MET A 306 -8.42 -11.27 -5.22
CA MET A 306 -8.07 -10.88 -3.85
C MET A 306 -9.26 -10.27 -3.07
N VAL A 307 -10.02 -9.37 -3.68
CA VAL A 307 -11.14 -8.69 -3.03
C VAL A 307 -12.23 -9.68 -2.61
N GLU A 308 -12.57 -10.63 -3.47
CA GLU A 308 -13.57 -11.67 -3.18
C GLU A 308 -13.07 -12.66 -2.13
N GLU A 309 -11.78 -12.98 -2.13
CA GLU A 309 -11.20 -13.85 -1.10
C GLU A 309 -11.21 -13.17 0.28
N ILE A 310 -10.90 -11.86 0.36
CA ILE A 310 -11.03 -11.08 1.60
C ILE A 310 -12.47 -11.10 2.09
N LYS A 311 -13.45 -10.86 1.22
CA LYS A 311 -14.86 -10.89 1.56
C LYS A 311 -15.30 -12.25 2.13
N LYS A 312 -14.93 -13.34 1.45
CA LYS A 312 -15.21 -14.70 1.88
C LYS A 312 -14.60 -15.04 3.24
N GLN A 313 -13.36 -14.59 3.48
CA GLN A 313 -12.68 -14.85 4.75
C GLN A 313 -13.29 -14.00 5.89
N MET A 314 -13.69 -12.76 5.62
CA MET A 314 -14.37 -11.91 6.61
C MET A 314 -15.71 -12.51 7.06
N GLU A 315 -16.47 -13.10 6.16
CA GLU A 315 -17.73 -13.78 6.53
C GLU A 315 -17.49 -14.97 7.47
N LYS A 316 -16.40 -15.72 7.30
CA LYS A 316 -16.06 -16.85 8.19
C LYS A 316 -15.69 -16.45 9.61
N VAL A 317 -15.05 -15.28 9.79
CA VAL A 317 -14.57 -14.79 11.10
C VAL A 317 -15.50 -13.75 11.72
N LYS A 318 -16.63 -13.49 11.11
CA LYS A 318 -17.58 -12.45 11.48
C LYS A 318 -18.03 -12.52 12.95
N ASP A 319 -18.42 -13.73 13.37
CA ASP A 319 -18.93 -13.95 14.74
C ASP A 319 -17.81 -13.80 15.77
N GLN A 320 -16.61 -14.31 15.49
CA GLN A 320 -15.44 -14.14 16.35
C GLN A 320 -15.04 -12.66 16.55
N ILE A 321 -15.16 -11.85 15.49
CA ILE A 321 -14.90 -10.41 15.57
C ILE A 321 -16.04 -9.70 16.34
N ALA A 322 -17.28 -10.14 16.19
CA ALA A 322 -18.43 -9.58 16.93
C ALA A 322 -18.30 -9.84 18.43
N ASP A 323 -17.93 -11.05 18.82
CA ASP A 323 -17.70 -11.40 20.23
C ASP A 323 -16.56 -10.58 20.84
N ALA A 324 -15.46 -10.39 20.12
CA ALA A 324 -14.34 -9.58 20.57
C ALA A 324 -14.73 -8.10 20.80
N LYS A 325 -15.62 -7.54 19.97
CA LYS A 325 -16.15 -6.18 20.15
C LYS A 325 -17.02 -6.05 21.40
N ASN A 326 -17.93 -6.99 21.61
CA ASN A 326 -18.83 -6.99 22.75
C ASN A 326 -18.08 -7.04 24.09
N HIS A 327 -16.97 -7.80 24.14
CA HIS A 327 -16.10 -7.82 25.31
C HIS A 327 -15.43 -6.46 25.61
N ASP A 328 -15.00 -5.72 24.59
CA ASP A 328 -14.38 -4.39 24.79
C ASP A 328 -15.40 -3.34 25.24
N ASP A 329 -16.61 -3.38 24.71
CA ASP A 329 -17.68 -2.43 25.08
C ASP A 329 -18.13 -2.67 26.54
N ASN A 330 -18.28 -3.92 26.96
CA ASN A 330 -18.63 -4.26 28.34
C ASN A 330 -17.51 -3.94 29.36
N ALA A 331 -16.23 -4.02 28.94
CA ALA A 331 -15.11 -3.66 29.84
C ALA A 331 -14.98 -2.15 30.10
N LYS A 332 -15.66 -1.31 29.32
CA LYS A 332 -15.67 0.15 29.48
C LYS A 332 -16.85 0.67 30.35
N GLU A 333 -17.82 -0.20 30.67
CA GLU A 333 -18.94 0.14 31.52
C GLU A 333 -18.69 -0.20 33.01
N ILE A 334 -17.51 -0.74 33.36
CA ILE A 334 -17.06 -1.01 34.73
C ILE A 334 -15.91 -0.06 35.07
#